data_6540c6223e2d7bb251c8697ac814da53
#
_entry.id   6540c6223e2d7bb251c8697ac814da53
#
_cell.length_a   1.000
_cell.length_b   1.000
_cell.length_c   1.000
_cell.angle_alpha   90.00
_cell.angle_beta   90.00
_cell.angle_gamma   90.00
#
_symmetry.space_group_name_H-M   'P 1'
#
loop_
_entity.id
_entity.type
_entity.pdbx_description
1 polymer ?
#
loop_
_entity_poly.entity_id
_entity_poly.type
_entity_poly.pdbx_seq_one_letter_code
_entity_poly.pdbx_strand_id
1 'polypeptide(L)'
;MKENEKPIFHVIGAGLAGSEACFYLLKKGYEVHLYERRPTYDDKAHHTALFGELVCSNSLKSKLLSNASGLQKEEMRKMGSITMEAASKTEVPAGNALSVDRDGFASEITAILNSFPNLHVHFEEITEFPKGNVILATGPLTDGKLMDAITDIVGKGAFSFFDASAPIVKKDGIDFSKAYYKSRFSQGDEAYINCPFTKEEYLAFHHELVNAKKALLHDFDTHYFEGCLPVEVIASRGAETLRHGPLKPFGLSDETHHPYAALQLRQDTALGDCYNLVGFQTNLTYPEQKRVFSMIPGLENAEFVRYGLMHRNSYLDSPRCLNPDLSFQKLPNVFVAGQLSGVEGYTESAACGIIAAINAERKALGLPFIEVPTTTVTGALLRYILTAPEKSFSPMNANWALFPNVDKKQREEYASFALSEIESYYKRVNE
;
A
#
# COMPACT_ATOMS: atom_id res chain seq x y z
N MET A 1 -18.86 23.96 28.31
CA MET A 1 -19.22 23.23 27.07
C MET A 1 -20.71 23.01 27.10
N LYS A 2 -21.46 23.36 26.06
CA LYS A 2 -22.87 23.01 25.96
C LYS A 2 -22.99 21.48 25.93
N GLU A 3 -23.68 20.92 26.91
CA GLU A 3 -24.06 19.50 26.92
C GLU A 3 -24.81 19.19 25.62
N ASN A 4 -24.29 18.27 24.77
CA ASN A 4 -24.93 17.62 23.62
C ASN A 4 -24.40 17.88 22.18
N GLU A 5 -23.35 18.61 21.92
CA GLU A 5 -22.78 18.63 20.55
C GLU A 5 -21.72 17.56 20.43
N LYS A 6 -21.94 16.57 19.53
CA LYS A 6 -20.91 15.56 19.18
C LYS A 6 -19.69 16.26 18.58
N PRO A 7 -18.47 15.76 18.85
CA PRO A 7 -17.26 16.26 18.19
C PRO A 7 -17.37 16.19 16.66
N ILE A 8 -16.83 17.21 15.99
CA ILE A 8 -16.65 17.23 14.53
C ILE A 8 -15.21 16.81 14.24
N PHE A 9 -15.02 16.05 13.17
CA PHE A 9 -13.71 15.57 12.72
C PHE A 9 -13.38 16.05 11.32
N HIS A 10 -12.13 16.42 11.11
CA HIS A 10 -11.57 16.80 9.82
C HIS A 10 -10.57 15.73 9.38
N VAL A 11 -10.80 15.10 8.24
CA VAL A 11 -9.91 14.10 7.65
C VAL A 11 -9.30 14.69 6.38
N ILE A 12 -7.98 14.77 6.32
CA ILE A 12 -7.25 15.32 5.17
C ILE A 12 -6.64 14.17 4.36
N GLY A 13 -7.15 13.96 3.14
CA GLY A 13 -6.78 12.88 2.24
C GLY A 13 -7.79 11.74 2.23
N ALA A 14 -8.32 11.41 1.04
CA ALA A 14 -9.29 10.34 0.79
C ALA A 14 -8.63 9.03 0.29
N GLY A 15 -7.37 8.79 0.64
CA GLY A 15 -6.69 7.51 0.44
C GLY A 15 -7.22 6.43 1.39
N LEU A 16 -6.56 5.24 1.43
CA LEU A 16 -7.02 4.12 2.26
C LEU A 16 -7.12 4.48 3.74
N ALA A 17 -6.11 5.15 4.30
CA ALA A 17 -6.10 5.55 5.71
C ALA A 17 -7.22 6.55 6.04
N GLY A 18 -7.42 7.55 5.18
CA GLY A 18 -8.49 8.52 5.37
C GLY A 18 -9.89 7.93 5.20
N SER A 19 -10.05 7.01 4.25
CA SER A 19 -11.31 6.29 4.05
C SER A 19 -11.68 5.42 5.26
N GLU A 20 -10.72 4.73 5.87
CA GLU A 20 -10.92 3.97 7.11
C GLU A 20 -11.29 4.90 8.29
N ALA A 21 -10.58 6.01 8.42
CA ALA A 21 -10.84 6.97 9.47
C ALA A 21 -12.24 7.58 9.34
N CYS A 22 -12.63 7.99 8.14
CA CYS A 22 -13.98 8.48 7.86
C CYS A 22 -15.03 7.42 8.20
N PHE A 23 -14.86 6.19 7.71
CA PHE A 23 -15.82 5.11 7.89
C PHE A 23 -16.05 4.79 9.37
N TYR A 24 -14.97 4.68 10.15
CA TYR A 24 -15.06 4.45 11.60
C TYR A 24 -15.89 5.55 12.29
N LEU A 25 -15.59 6.81 12.02
CA LEU A 25 -16.24 7.96 12.64
C LEU A 25 -17.71 8.11 12.20
N LEU A 26 -17.98 7.93 10.90
CA LEU A 26 -19.31 8.03 10.33
C LEU A 26 -20.27 6.96 10.87
N LYS A 27 -19.79 5.71 11.03
CA LYS A 27 -20.57 4.63 11.66
C LYS A 27 -20.99 4.94 13.09
N LYS A 28 -20.23 5.75 13.81
CA LYS A 28 -20.56 6.23 15.16
C LYS A 28 -21.45 7.48 15.16
N GLY A 29 -21.79 7.98 13.97
CA GLY A 29 -22.68 9.11 13.77
C GLY A 29 -22.03 10.46 14.09
N TYR A 30 -20.69 10.56 13.96
CA TYR A 30 -19.99 11.84 13.97
C TYR A 30 -20.13 12.56 12.65
N GLU A 31 -20.10 13.89 12.68
CA GLU A 31 -19.94 14.73 11.50
C GLU A 31 -18.46 14.72 11.06
N VAL A 32 -18.21 14.41 9.78
CA VAL A 32 -16.87 14.29 9.21
C VAL A 32 -16.74 15.18 7.99
N HIS A 33 -15.75 16.06 8.01
CA HIS A 33 -15.31 16.86 6.85
C HIS A 33 -14.11 16.18 6.24
N LEU A 34 -14.26 15.62 5.05
CA LEU A 34 -13.20 14.97 4.26
C LEU A 34 -12.67 15.93 3.21
N TYR A 35 -11.38 16.19 3.23
CA TYR A 35 -10.70 17.05 2.28
C TYR A 35 -9.86 16.21 1.32
N GLU A 36 -10.13 16.31 0.02
CA GLU A 36 -9.39 15.61 -1.02
C GLU A 36 -8.98 16.60 -2.12
N ARG A 37 -7.69 16.64 -2.46
CA ARG A 37 -7.18 17.59 -3.44
C ARG A 37 -7.51 17.23 -4.89
N ARG A 38 -7.81 15.95 -5.17
CA ARG A 38 -8.27 15.51 -6.49
C ARG A 38 -9.78 15.82 -6.67
N PRO A 39 -10.25 16.14 -7.86
CA PRO A 39 -9.57 16.21 -9.15
C PRO A 39 -8.87 17.56 -9.43
N THR A 40 -8.82 18.50 -8.49
CA THR A 40 -8.27 19.84 -8.69
C THR A 40 -6.74 19.86 -8.80
N TYR A 41 -6.08 18.78 -8.35
CA TYR A 41 -4.63 18.62 -8.37
C TYR A 41 -4.25 17.31 -9.08
N ASP A 42 -3.34 17.41 -10.07
CA ASP A 42 -2.77 16.27 -10.81
C ASP A 42 -1.41 15.87 -10.21
N ASP A 43 -1.39 14.80 -9.42
CA ASP A 43 -0.15 14.24 -8.87
C ASP A 43 0.48 13.16 -9.76
N LYS A 44 -0.08 12.93 -10.95
CA LYS A 44 0.36 11.96 -11.97
C LYS A 44 0.37 10.48 -11.52
N ALA A 45 0.23 10.19 -10.26
CA ALA A 45 0.20 8.84 -9.72
C ALA A 45 -1.22 8.27 -9.65
N HIS A 46 -2.19 9.12 -9.32
CA HIS A 46 -3.60 8.79 -9.36
C HIS A 46 -4.20 9.03 -10.75
N HIS A 47 -5.24 8.28 -11.10
CA HIS A 47 -5.92 8.37 -12.39
C HIS A 47 -7.38 8.76 -12.27
N THR A 48 -7.93 8.71 -11.06
CA THR A 48 -9.32 9.00 -10.76
C THR A 48 -9.45 9.98 -9.58
N ALA A 49 -10.66 10.48 -9.33
CA ALA A 49 -11.00 11.20 -8.11
C ALA A 49 -11.65 10.29 -7.05
N LEU A 50 -11.66 8.97 -7.26
CA LEU A 50 -12.27 8.00 -6.36
C LEU A 50 -11.44 7.84 -5.07
N PHE A 51 -12.13 7.54 -3.98
CA PHE A 51 -11.49 7.33 -2.68
C PHE A 51 -10.82 5.95 -2.61
N GLY A 52 -9.73 5.85 -1.85
CA GLY A 52 -9.02 4.58 -1.67
C GLY A 52 -8.34 4.03 -2.94
N GLU A 53 -8.07 4.84 -3.95
CA GLU A 53 -7.42 4.40 -5.19
C GLU A 53 -6.06 3.75 -4.92
N LEU A 54 -5.83 2.59 -5.55
CA LEU A 54 -4.57 1.85 -5.47
C LEU A 54 -3.60 2.30 -6.55
N VAL A 55 -2.49 2.93 -6.21
CA VAL A 55 -1.58 3.60 -7.15
C VAL A 55 -0.59 2.66 -7.82
N CYS A 56 0.12 1.80 -7.05
CA CYS A 56 1.24 1.02 -7.58
C CYS A 56 0.88 -0.41 -7.97
N SER A 57 -0.07 -1.04 -7.29
CA SER A 57 -0.46 -2.44 -7.47
C SER A 57 -1.91 -2.63 -7.07
N ASN A 58 -2.57 -3.63 -7.65
CA ASN A 58 -3.92 -4.05 -7.23
C ASN A 58 -3.90 -5.15 -6.18
N SER A 59 -2.74 -5.47 -5.62
CA SER A 59 -2.59 -6.54 -4.62
C SER A 59 -2.52 -5.98 -3.21
N LEU A 60 -3.32 -6.56 -2.33
CA LEU A 60 -3.26 -6.37 -0.88
C LEU A 60 -2.42 -7.46 -0.19
N LYS A 61 -1.45 -8.07 -0.90
CA LYS A 61 -0.55 -9.13 -0.42
C LYS A 61 -1.28 -10.45 -0.06
N SER A 62 -0.63 -11.33 0.70
CA SER A 62 -1.12 -12.69 1.01
C SER A 62 -2.42 -12.71 1.82
N LYS A 63 -3.29 -13.70 1.56
CA LYS A 63 -4.49 -14.02 2.37
C LYS A 63 -4.20 -14.98 3.53
N LEU A 64 -3.06 -15.65 3.53
CA LEU A 64 -2.75 -16.71 4.49
C LEU A 64 -2.43 -16.14 5.87
N LEU A 65 -3.01 -16.70 6.92
CA LEU A 65 -2.75 -16.32 8.31
C LEU A 65 -1.30 -16.60 8.76
N SER A 66 -0.63 -17.55 8.12
CA SER A 66 0.80 -17.80 8.31
C SER A 66 1.71 -16.66 7.81
N ASN A 67 1.16 -15.69 7.08
CA ASN A 67 1.83 -14.47 6.66
C ASN A 67 1.30 -13.27 7.47
N ALA A 68 2.20 -12.42 7.96
CA ALA A 68 1.82 -11.26 8.77
C ALA A 68 0.82 -10.32 8.06
N SER A 69 0.96 -10.13 6.74
CA SER A 69 -0.01 -9.35 5.96
C SER A 69 -1.38 -10.00 5.86
N GLY A 70 -1.47 -11.33 5.90
CA GLY A 70 -2.75 -12.05 5.97
C GLY A 70 -3.39 -11.90 7.35
N LEU A 71 -2.62 -12.07 8.40
CA LEU A 71 -3.07 -11.86 9.77
C LEU A 71 -3.58 -10.42 9.98
N GLN A 72 -2.83 -9.41 9.52
CA GLN A 72 -3.25 -8.01 9.63
C GLN A 72 -4.61 -7.74 8.97
N LYS A 73 -4.90 -8.36 7.81
CA LYS A 73 -6.21 -8.23 7.16
C LYS A 73 -7.35 -8.80 8.00
N GLU A 74 -7.12 -9.91 8.69
CA GLU A 74 -8.12 -10.45 9.61
C GLU A 74 -8.28 -9.56 10.87
N GLU A 75 -7.21 -8.97 11.38
CA GLU A 75 -7.29 -7.94 12.42
C GLU A 75 -8.17 -6.76 11.96
N MET A 76 -7.96 -6.28 10.73
CA MET A 76 -8.78 -5.21 10.14
C MET A 76 -10.25 -5.61 9.99
N ARG A 77 -10.56 -6.86 9.59
CA ARG A 77 -11.94 -7.37 9.53
C ARG A 77 -12.60 -7.36 10.91
N LYS A 78 -11.87 -7.75 11.97
CA LYS A 78 -12.34 -7.68 13.35
C LYS A 78 -12.65 -6.24 13.79
N MET A 79 -11.94 -5.27 13.24
CA MET A 79 -12.18 -3.84 13.49
C MET A 79 -13.23 -3.21 12.55
N GLY A 80 -13.81 -3.98 11.62
CA GLY A 80 -14.87 -3.52 10.73
C GLY A 80 -14.39 -2.61 9.60
N SER A 81 -13.24 -2.95 8.98
CA SER A 81 -12.58 -2.19 7.93
C SER A 81 -13.40 -2.08 6.63
N ILE A 82 -13.56 -0.85 6.10
CA ILE A 82 -14.14 -0.58 4.78
C ILE A 82 -13.26 -1.14 3.65
N THR A 83 -11.93 -1.08 3.80
CA THR A 83 -10.98 -1.64 2.83
C THR A 83 -11.21 -3.13 2.66
N MET A 84 -11.41 -3.87 3.75
CA MET A 84 -11.66 -5.30 3.69
C MET A 84 -13.06 -5.62 3.17
N GLU A 85 -14.06 -4.79 3.44
CA GLU A 85 -15.40 -4.92 2.86
C GLU A 85 -15.37 -4.73 1.34
N ALA A 86 -14.77 -3.65 0.86
CA ALA A 86 -14.62 -3.37 -0.57
C ALA A 86 -13.79 -4.46 -1.28
N ALA A 87 -12.68 -4.90 -0.66
CA ALA A 87 -11.84 -5.95 -1.23
C ALA A 87 -12.59 -7.27 -1.40
N SER A 88 -13.49 -7.64 -0.48
CA SER A 88 -14.27 -8.87 -0.60
C SER A 88 -15.28 -8.86 -1.76
N LYS A 89 -15.74 -7.67 -2.16
CA LYS A 89 -16.71 -7.48 -3.26
C LYS A 89 -16.04 -7.37 -4.63
N THR A 90 -14.74 -7.05 -4.66
CA THR A 90 -14.01 -6.72 -5.89
C THR A 90 -12.78 -7.60 -6.10
N GLU A 91 -12.69 -8.71 -5.37
CA GLU A 91 -11.59 -9.67 -5.49
C GLU A 91 -11.50 -10.25 -6.91
N VAL A 92 -10.28 -10.33 -7.43
CA VAL A 92 -9.94 -10.99 -8.69
C VAL A 92 -9.00 -12.17 -8.44
N PRO A 93 -8.98 -13.18 -9.32
CA PRO A 93 -8.13 -14.36 -9.15
C PRO A 93 -6.64 -14.00 -9.02
N ALA A 94 -6.01 -14.41 -7.92
CA ALA A 94 -4.59 -14.18 -7.66
C ALA A 94 -3.99 -15.24 -6.70
N GLY A 95 -4.48 -16.47 -6.72
CA GLY A 95 -4.02 -17.56 -5.86
C GLY A 95 -4.11 -17.20 -4.37
N ASN A 96 -2.98 -17.26 -3.66
CA ASN A 96 -2.91 -16.93 -2.23
C ASN A 96 -2.80 -15.42 -1.92
N ALA A 97 -2.75 -14.56 -2.94
CA ALA A 97 -2.81 -13.12 -2.76
C ALA A 97 -4.27 -12.62 -2.80
N LEU A 98 -4.57 -11.58 -2.04
CA LEU A 98 -5.79 -10.81 -2.18
C LEU A 98 -5.50 -9.71 -3.22
N SER A 99 -6.02 -9.88 -4.42
CA SER A 99 -5.98 -8.86 -5.47
C SER A 99 -7.38 -8.42 -5.82
N VAL A 100 -7.54 -7.18 -6.22
CA VAL A 100 -8.85 -6.58 -6.48
C VAL A 100 -8.91 -5.98 -7.87
N ASP A 101 -10.11 -5.88 -8.43
CA ASP A 101 -10.36 -4.95 -9.53
C ASP A 101 -10.13 -3.54 -9.03
N ARG A 102 -9.18 -2.84 -9.62
CA ARG A 102 -8.67 -1.56 -9.10
C ARG A 102 -9.75 -0.48 -9.07
N ASP A 103 -10.47 -0.34 -10.17
CA ASP A 103 -11.49 0.70 -10.32
C ASP A 103 -12.76 0.34 -9.53
N GLY A 104 -13.15 -0.94 -9.55
CA GLY A 104 -14.26 -1.45 -8.76
C GLY A 104 -14.03 -1.27 -7.26
N PHE A 105 -12.82 -1.51 -6.79
CA PHE A 105 -12.45 -1.34 -5.37
C PHE A 105 -12.57 0.12 -4.92
N ALA A 106 -12.00 1.05 -5.68
CA ALA A 106 -12.10 2.47 -5.36
C ALA A 106 -13.54 3.00 -5.47
N SER A 107 -14.30 2.51 -6.48
CA SER A 107 -15.71 2.84 -6.65
C SER A 107 -16.55 2.37 -5.47
N GLU A 108 -16.31 1.15 -4.95
CA GLU A 108 -17.01 0.61 -3.81
C GLU A 108 -16.76 1.42 -2.53
N ILE A 109 -15.49 1.75 -2.22
CA ILE A 109 -15.15 2.62 -1.08
C ILE A 109 -15.85 3.97 -1.21
N THR A 110 -15.79 4.58 -2.40
CA THR A 110 -16.41 5.88 -2.66
C THR A 110 -17.92 5.83 -2.47
N ALA A 111 -18.59 4.79 -2.97
CA ALA A 111 -20.03 4.61 -2.83
C ALA A 111 -20.45 4.42 -1.37
N ILE A 112 -19.74 3.57 -0.61
CA ILE A 112 -20.00 3.35 0.80
C ILE A 112 -19.87 4.65 1.58
N LEU A 113 -18.80 5.41 1.43
CA LEU A 113 -18.60 6.66 2.16
C LEU A 113 -19.64 7.70 1.81
N ASN A 114 -19.95 7.88 0.53
CA ASN A 114 -20.97 8.84 0.07
C ASN A 114 -22.41 8.47 0.49
N SER A 115 -22.65 7.25 0.98
CA SER A 115 -23.94 6.86 1.52
C SER A 115 -24.25 7.45 2.90
N PHE A 116 -23.24 7.99 3.59
CA PHE A 116 -23.41 8.59 4.91
C PHE A 116 -23.83 10.07 4.83
N PRO A 117 -24.99 10.46 5.38
CA PRO A 117 -25.47 11.84 5.29
C PRO A 117 -24.66 12.84 6.13
N ASN A 118 -23.84 12.35 7.06
CA ASN A 118 -22.96 13.11 7.95
C ASN A 118 -21.52 13.22 7.41
N LEU A 119 -21.27 12.82 6.15
CA LEU A 119 -20.03 13.09 5.43
C LEU A 119 -20.15 14.37 4.59
N HIS A 120 -19.19 15.28 4.76
CA HIS A 120 -19.05 16.50 3.97
C HIS A 120 -17.73 16.45 3.21
N VAL A 121 -17.79 16.25 1.90
CA VAL A 121 -16.60 16.16 1.04
C VAL A 121 -16.24 17.53 0.48
N HIS A 122 -14.98 17.91 0.63
CA HIS A 122 -14.39 19.14 0.10
C HIS A 122 -13.28 18.78 -0.90
N PHE A 123 -13.50 19.09 -2.17
CA PHE A 123 -12.48 18.91 -3.21
C PHE A 123 -11.59 20.14 -3.31
N GLU A 124 -10.64 20.23 -2.37
CA GLU A 124 -9.71 21.34 -2.26
C GLU A 124 -8.38 20.91 -1.65
N GLU A 125 -7.32 21.66 -1.96
CA GLU A 125 -6.01 21.48 -1.34
C GLU A 125 -5.97 22.19 0.02
N ILE A 126 -5.69 21.44 1.08
CA ILE A 126 -5.46 22.00 2.41
C ILE A 126 -4.01 22.46 2.53
N THR A 127 -3.81 23.72 2.88
CA THR A 127 -2.49 24.33 3.10
C THR A 127 -2.21 24.62 4.56
N GLU A 128 -3.24 24.68 5.40
CA GLU A 128 -3.17 24.89 6.85
C GLU A 128 -4.15 23.95 7.56
N PHE A 129 -3.82 23.49 8.76
CA PHE A 129 -4.67 22.57 9.49
C PHE A 129 -5.98 23.22 9.93
N PRO A 130 -7.14 22.59 9.69
CA PRO A 130 -8.42 23.01 10.26
C PRO A 130 -8.34 23.03 11.79
N LYS A 131 -9.16 23.90 12.41
CA LYS A 131 -9.30 23.91 13.87
C LYS A 131 -10.14 22.73 14.33
N GLY A 132 -9.78 22.10 15.45
CA GLY A 132 -10.52 20.99 16.04
C GLY A 132 -9.77 19.66 15.92
N ASN A 133 -10.50 18.56 15.77
CA ASN A 133 -9.93 17.21 15.71
C ASN A 133 -9.57 16.87 14.26
N VAL A 134 -8.29 16.72 13.97
CA VAL A 134 -7.79 16.53 12.61
C VAL A 134 -7.11 15.18 12.49
N ILE A 135 -7.38 14.45 11.40
CA ILE A 135 -6.67 13.24 10.99
C ILE A 135 -5.96 13.53 9.66
N LEU A 136 -4.64 13.58 9.69
CA LEU A 136 -3.78 13.80 8.53
C LEU A 136 -3.49 12.46 7.87
N ALA A 137 -4.15 12.17 6.75
CA ALA A 137 -4.10 10.91 6.01
C ALA A 137 -3.74 11.11 4.52
N THR A 138 -2.91 12.12 4.24
CA THR A 138 -2.55 12.55 2.87
C THR A 138 -1.62 11.61 2.13
N GLY A 139 -1.12 10.59 2.82
CA GLY A 139 -0.30 9.54 2.24
C GLY A 139 1.10 10.00 1.81
N PRO A 140 1.79 9.16 1.01
CA PRO A 140 3.20 9.36 0.69
C PRO A 140 3.47 10.50 -0.30
N LEU A 141 2.45 10.92 -1.06
CA LEU A 141 2.58 11.98 -2.07
C LEU A 141 2.33 13.38 -1.50
N THR A 142 2.37 13.52 -0.18
CA THR A 142 2.24 14.82 0.49
C THR A 142 3.38 15.74 0.08
N ASP A 143 3.03 16.92 -0.43
CA ASP A 143 3.95 17.93 -0.95
C ASP A 143 3.45 19.36 -0.71
N GLY A 144 4.09 20.35 -1.33
CA GLY A 144 3.68 21.75 -1.35
C GLY A 144 3.52 22.38 0.04
N LYS A 145 2.60 23.32 0.15
CA LYS A 145 2.39 24.10 1.38
C LYS A 145 1.99 23.29 2.59
N LEU A 146 1.26 22.19 2.38
CA LEU A 146 0.91 21.32 3.49
C LEU A 146 2.16 20.62 4.06
N MET A 147 3.10 20.18 3.20
CA MET A 147 4.38 19.63 3.67
C MET A 147 5.22 20.70 4.39
N ASP A 148 5.19 21.95 3.94
CA ASP A 148 5.84 23.07 4.63
C ASP A 148 5.25 23.26 6.03
N ALA A 149 3.91 23.28 6.16
CA ALA A 149 3.23 23.38 7.46
C ALA A 149 3.55 22.20 8.38
N ILE A 150 3.66 20.99 7.86
CA ILE A 150 4.10 19.81 8.61
C ILE A 150 5.57 20.00 9.08
N THR A 151 6.43 20.46 8.18
CA THR A 151 7.87 20.68 8.47
C THR A 151 8.05 21.72 9.56
N ASP A 152 7.25 22.76 9.60
CA ASP A 152 7.27 23.77 10.66
C ASP A 152 6.94 23.18 12.04
N ILE A 153 6.07 22.15 12.08
CA ILE A 153 5.73 21.43 13.32
C ILE A 153 6.84 20.49 13.74
N VAL A 154 7.32 19.63 12.81
CA VAL A 154 8.24 18.53 13.13
C VAL A 154 9.72 18.92 13.02
N GLY A 155 10.03 20.05 12.39
CA GLY A 155 11.40 20.48 12.09
C GLY A 155 12.03 19.59 11.02
N LYS A 156 13.28 19.12 11.25
CA LYS A 156 13.99 18.23 10.29
C LYS A 156 13.49 16.77 10.31
N GLY A 157 12.31 16.49 10.87
CA GLY A 157 11.76 15.14 11.02
C GLY A 157 10.91 14.65 9.83
N ALA A 158 10.97 15.30 8.67
CA ALA A 158 10.34 14.81 7.45
C ALA A 158 11.38 14.23 6.51
N PHE A 159 11.17 12.99 6.05
CA PHE A 159 12.06 12.28 5.14
C PHE A 159 11.33 11.88 3.87
N SER A 160 12.09 11.45 2.87
CA SER A 160 11.52 10.91 1.64
C SER A 160 12.38 9.79 1.08
N PHE A 161 11.75 8.89 0.34
CA PHE A 161 12.37 7.88 -0.49
C PHE A 161 11.66 7.81 -1.84
N PHE A 162 12.27 7.14 -2.81
CA PHE A 162 11.66 6.93 -4.12
C PHE A 162 11.04 5.54 -4.20
N ASP A 163 9.83 5.49 -4.74
CA ASP A 163 9.08 4.28 -5.07
C ASP A 163 8.65 4.31 -6.53
N ALA A 164 8.34 3.16 -7.10
CA ALA A 164 7.95 3.03 -8.49
C ALA A 164 6.73 2.12 -8.65
N SER A 165 5.89 2.43 -9.64
CA SER A 165 4.82 1.55 -10.06
C SER A 165 5.28 0.61 -11.18
N ALA A 166 4.60 -0.54 -11.33
CA ALA A 166 4.82 -1.49 -12.39
C ALA A 166 3.87 -1.23 -13.58
N PRO A 167 4.28 -1.58 -14.82
CA PRO A 167 3.43 -1.44 -16.00
C PRO A 167 2.26 -2.42 -16.00
N ILE A 168 1.21 -2.05 -16.78
CA ILE A 168 0.03 -2.88 -17.04
C ILE A 168 -0.10 -3.05 -18.56
N VAL A 169 -0.35 -4.29 -19.02
CA VAL A 169 -0.53 -4.64 -20.42
C VAL A 169 -1.91 -5.24 -20.67
N LYS A 170 -2.44 -5.06 -21.91
CA LYS A 170 -3.64 -5.75 -22.35
C LYS A 170 -3.37 -7.22 -22.63
N LYS A 171 -4.35 -8.06 -22.33
CA LYS A 171 -4.30 -9.50 -22.61
C LYS A 171 -4.17 -9.82 -24.10
N ASP A 172 -4.87 -9.09 -24.95
CA ASP A 172 -4.93 -9.33 -26.40
C ASP A 172 -3.57 -9.24 -27.09
N GLY A 173 -2.62 -8.52 -26.49
CA GLY A 173 -1.24 -8.42 -27.00
C GLY A 173 -0.30 -9.50 -26.47
N ILE A 174 -0.75 -10.43 -25.63
CA ILE A 174 0.05 -11.52 -25.06
C ILE A 174 0.05 -12.71 -26.02
N ASP A 175 1.23 -13.16 -26.43
CA ASP A 175 1.39 -14.34 -27.26
C ASP A 175 1.36 -15.63 -26.45
N PHE A 176 0.20 -16.30 -26.43
CA PHE A 176 0.00 -17.59 -25.75
C PHE A 176 0.63 -18.79 -26.43
N SER A 177 1.31 -18.63 -27.56
CA SER A 177 2.22 -19.68 -28.07
C SER A 177 3.52 -19.78 -27.25
N LYS A 178 3.84 -18.75 -26.47
CA LYS A 178 5.02 -18.64 -25.60
C LYS A 178 4.65 -18.58 -24.13
N ALA A 179 3.62 -17.80 -23.80
CA ALA A 179 3.14 -17.63 -22.43
C ALA A 179 2.13 -18.71 -22.03
N TYR A 180 2.03 -19.03 -20.74
CA TYR A 180 1.14 -20.06 -20.23
C TYR A 180 0.60 -19.70 -18.85
N TYR A 181 -0.59 -20.25 -18.54
CA TYR A 181 -1.21 -20.09 -17.21
C TYR A 181 -0.61 -21.10 -16.23
N LYS A 182 -0.12 -20.62 -15.09
CA LYS A 182 0.26 -21.48 -13.95
C LYS A 182 0.45 -20.67 -12.67
N SER A 183 -0.02 -21.19 -11.56
CA SER A 183 0.35 -20.74 -10.22
C SER A 183 1.55 -21.53 -9.70
N ARG A 184 2.38 -20.89 -8.86
CA ARG A 184 3.57 -21.55 -8.29
C ARG A 184 3.17 -22.78 -7.47
N PHE A 185 3.85 -23.90 -7.72
CA PHE A 185 3.60 -25.20 -7.06
C PHE A 185 2.19 -25.74 -7.25
N SER A 186 1.48 -25.31 -8.30
CA SER A 186 0.08 -25.68 -8.56
C SER A 186 -0.83 -25.43 -7.34
N GLN A 187 -0.51 -24.42 -6.53
CA GLN A 187 -1.32 -24.02 -5.38
C GLN A 187 -2.32 -22.94 -5.80
N GLY A 188 -3.60 -23.21 -5.60
CA GLY A 188 -4.70 -22.33 -5.96
C GLY A 188 -5.05 -22.37 -7.45
N ASP A 189 -5.86 -21.39 -7.89
CA ASP A 189 -6.25 -21.21 -9.28
C ASP A 189 -5.06 -20.91 -10.17
N GLU A 190 -5.10 -21.31 -11.44
CA GLU A 190 -4.11 -20.93 -12.46
C GLU A 190 -4.27 -19.45 -12.85
N ALA A 191 -4.07 -18.58 -11.88
CA ALA A 191 -4.41 -17.16 -11.95
C ALA A 191 -3.32 -16.27 -12.57
N TYR A 192 -2.11 -16.82 -12.77
CA TYR A 192 -0.99 -16.06 -13.32
C TYR A 192 -0.64 -16.51 -14.73
N ILE A 193 -0.41 -15.55 -15.63
CA ILE A 193 0.23 -15.81 -16.91
C ILE A 193 1.74 -15.73 -16.69
N ASN A 194 2.49 -16.70 -17.19
CA ASN A 194 3.94 -16.77 -17.09
C ASN A 194 4.57 -16.57 -18.46
N CYS A 195 5.52 -15.65 -18.56
CA CYS A 195 6.33 -15.37 -19.73
C CYS A 195 7.72 -15.97 -19.49
N PRO A 196 8.03 -17.15 -20.08
CA PRO A 196 9.27 -17.88 -19.82
C PRO A 196 10.41 -17.35 -20.69
N PHE A 197 11.60 -17.28 -20.13
CA PHE A 197 12.83 -16.99 -20.85
C PHE A 197 13.68 -18.26 -21.00
N THR A 198 14.32 -18.41 -22.16
CA THR A 198 15.56 -19.20 -22.29
C THR A 198 16.71 -18.45 -21.64
N LYS A 199 17.86 -19.10 -21.50
CA LYS A 199 19.06 -18.45 -20.93
C LYS A 199 19.57 -17.31 -21.82
N GLU A 200 19.56 -17.51 -23.11
CA GLU A 200 20.01 -16.55 -24.12
C GLU A 200 19.14 -15.31 -24.15
N GLU A 201 17.82 -15.48 -24.18
CA GLU A 201 16.83 -14.40 -24.12
C GLU A 201 16.95 -13.60 -22.82
N TYR A 202 17.11 -14.31 -21.70
CA TYR A 202 17.30 -13.67 -20.40
C TYR A 202 18.55 -12.80 -20.34
N LEU A 203 19.69 -13.30 -20.82
CA LEU A 203 20.95 -12.55 -20.81
C LEU A 203 20.88 -11.31 -21.70
N ALA A 204 20.25 -11.43 -22.88
CA ALA A 204 20.00 -10.30 -23.77
C ALA A 204 19.07 -9.26 -23.11
N PHE A 205 17.96 -9.71 -22.54
CA PHE A 205 17.03 -8.84 -21.80
C PHE A 205 17.72 -8.14 -20.60
N HIS A 206 18.47 -8.88 -19.79
CA HIS A 206 19.19 -8.33 -18.65
C HIS A 206 20.18 -7.24 -19.08
N HIS A 207 20.95 -7.48 -20.16
CA HIS A 207 21.89 -6.50 -20.70
C HIS A 207 21.17 -5.20 -21.11
N GLU A 208 20.08 -5.32 -21.86
CA GLU A 208 19.30 -4.16 -22.30
C GLU A 208 18.64 -3.41 -21.15
N LEU A 209 18.12 -4.13 -20.15
CA LEU A 209 17.49 -3.55 -18.96
C LEU A 209 18.48 -2.71 -18.12
N VAL A 210 19.69 -3.23 -17.91
CA VAL A 210 20.72 -2.52 -17.11
C VAL A 210 21.20 -1.25 -17.81
N ASN A 211 21.28 -1.27 -19.17
CA ASN A 211 21.75 -0.16 -19.98
C ASN A 211 20.65 0.79 -20.45
N ALA A 212 19.39 0.52 -20.12
CA ALA A 212 18.24 1.32 -20.53
C ALA A 212 18.26 2.73 -19.92
N LYS A 213 17.73 3.69 -20.67
CA LYS A 213 17.66 5.08 -20.22
C LYS A 213 16.60 5.25 -19.11
N LYS A 214 17.05 5.77 -17.99
CA LYS A 214 16.20 6.11 -16.84
C LYS A 214 15.61 7.52 -16.97
N ALA A 215 14.43 7.72 -16.37
CA ALA A 215 13.87 9.06 -16.21
C ALA A 215 14.77 9.90 -15.28
N LEU A 216 14.86 11.19 -15.55
CA LEU A 216 15.64 12.12 -14.71
C LEU A 216 14.95 12.28 -13.36
N LEU A 217 15.66 11.95 -12.30
CA LEU A 217 15.29 12.32 -10.93
C LEU A 217 15.97 13.67 -10.61
N HIS A 218 15.20 14.61 -10.10
CA HIS A 218 15.69 15.97 -9.87
C HIS A 218 16.53 16.14 -8.59
N ASP A 219 16.68 15.10 -7.75
CA ASP A 219 17.44 15.16 -6.49
C ASP A 219 18.61 14.17 -6.46
N PHE A 220 19.73 14.62 -5.91
CA PHE A 220 21.04 13.94 -5.88
C PHE A 220 21.12 12.72 -4.96
N ASP A 221 20.13 12.48 -4.08
CA ASP A 221 20.10 11.33 -3.16
C ASP A 221 18.89 10.44 -3.46
N THR A 222 19.10 9.42 -4.31
CA THR A 222 18.10 8.40 -4.60
C THR A 222 18.14 7.32 -3.51
N HIS A 223 17.42 7.53 -2.42
CA HIS A 223 17.13 6.47 -1.47
C HIS A 223 15.89 5.70 -1.93
N TYR A 224 16.07 4.44 -2.32
CA TYR A 224 14.97 3.52 -2.63
C TYR A 224 14.57 2.74 -1.38
N PHE A 225 13.28 2.45 -1.27
CA PHE A 225 12.81 1.46 -0.31
C PHE A 225 13.13 0.05 -0.83
N GLU A 226 13.85 -0.76 -0.03
CA GLU A 226 14.32 -2.10 -0.45
C GLU A 226 13.19 -3.04 -0.87
N GLY A 227 11.98 -2.87 -0.32
CA GLY A 227 10.80 -3.66 -0.68
C GLY A 227 10.16 -3.32 -2.03
N CYS A 228 10.54 -2.17 -2.65
CA CYS A 228 9.96 -1.66 -3.91
C CYS A 228 11.04 -1.16 -4.88
N LEU A 229 12.19 -1.84 -4.89
CA LEU A 229 13.30 -1.49 -5.80
C LEU A 229 12.86 -1.57 -7.27
N PRO A 230 13.23 -0.57 -8.10
CA PRO A 230 13.07 -0.67 -9.54
C PRO A 230 13.79 -1.89 -10.12
N VAL A 231 13.16 -2.55 -11.09
CA VAL A 231 13.66 -3.80 -11.68
C VAL A 231 15.06 -3.64 -12.29
N GLU A 232 15.37 -2.49 -12.90
CA GLU A 232 16.69 -2.16 -13.44
C GLU A 232 17.74 -1.94 -12.34
N VAL A 233 17.32 -1.53 -11.13
CA VAL A 233 18.22 -1.41 -9.97
C VAL A 233 18.53 -2.80 -9.41
N ILE A 234 17.53 -3.69 -9.33
CA ILE A 234 17.75 -5.10 -8.97
C ILE A 234 18.68 -5.77 -9.98
N ALA A 235 18.45 -5.57 -11.28
CA ALA A 235 19.28 -6.11 -12.37
C ALA A 235 20.74 -5.66 -12.27
N SER A 236 21.00 -4.40 -11.94
CA SER A 236 22.36 -3.85 -11.83
C SER A 236 23.21 -4.48 -10.70
N ARG A 237 22.57 -5.17 -9.75
CA ARG A 237 23.25 -5.91 -8.67
C ARG A 237 23.85 -7.24 -9.15
N GLY A 238 23.55 -7.67 -10.38
CA GLY A 238 24.11 -8.86 -11.02
C GLY A 238 23.08 -9.69 -11.78
N ALA A 239 23.56 -10.47 -12.76
CA ALA A 239 22.69 -11.21 -13.68
C ALA A 239 21.78 -12.26 -12.98
N GLU A 240 22.17 -12.79 -11.82
CA GLU A 240 21.36 -13.77 -11.10
C GLU A 240 20.31 -13.14 -10.18
N THR A 241 20.40 -11.82 -9.90
CA THR A 241 19.52 -11.16 -8.90
C THR A 241 18.06 -11.24 -9.29
N LEU A 242 17.72 -11.02 -10.56
CA LEU A 242 16.32 -11.11 -11.03
C LEU A 242 15.77 -12.54 -10.93
N ARG A 243 16.63 -13.57 -11.16
CA ARG A 243 16.24 -14.99 -11.07
C ARG A 243 16.02 -15.46 -9.63
N HIS A 244 16.53 -14.75 -8.64
CA HIS A 244 16.25 -14.96 -7.23
C HIS A 244 15.17 -13.99 -6.70
N GLY A 245 14.72 -13.07 -7.54
CA GLY A 245 13.71 -12.04 -7.27
C GLY A 245 12.48 -12.14 -8.19
N PRO A 246 12.16 -11.06 -8.93
CA PRO A 246 10.92 -10.95 -9.72
C PRO A 246 10.81 -11.96 -10.87
N LEU A 247 11.93 -12.44 -11.42
CA LEU A 247 11.95 -13.43 -12.52
C LEU A 247 12.27 -14.86 -12.04
N LYS A 248 12.05 -15.18 -10.78
CA LYS A 248 12.32 -16.51 -10.22
C LYS A 248 11.51 -17.58 -10.93
N PRO A 249 12.17 -18.63 -11.56
CA PRO A 249 11.46 -19.67 -12.28
C PRO A 249 10.91 -20.80 -11.41
N PHE A 250 11.33 -20.88 -10.16
CA PHE A 250 11.04 -21.99 -9.24
C PHE A 250 9.54 -22.19 -9.01
N GLY A 251 9.06 -23.42 -9.21
CA GLY A 251 7.65 -23.80 -9.07
C GLY A 251 6.78 -23.46 -10.29
N LEU A 252 7.37 -23.03 -11.42
CA LEU A 252 6.65 -22.69 -12.66
C LEU A 252 6.88 -23.69 -13.80
N SER A 253 7.81 -24.65 -13.67
CA SER A 253 8.02 -25.70 -14.67
C SER A 253 6.80 -26.66 -14.73
N ASP A 254 6.48 -27.13 -15.95
CA ASP A 254 5.54 -28.21 -16.24
C ASP A 254 6.16 -29.19 -17.26
N GLU A 255 5.37 -30.05 -17.88
CA GLU A 255 5.84 -31.04 -18.86
C GLU A 255 6.42 -30.40 -20.12
N THR A 256 5.99 -29.20 -20.48
CA THR A 256 6.36 -28.48 -21.71
C THR A 256 7.25 -27.27 -21.47
N HIS A 257 7.22 -26.69 -20.27
CA HIS A 257 7.91 -25.45 -19.97
C HIS A 257 8.92 -25.63 -18.85
N HIS A 258 10.19 -25.33 -19.17
CA HIS A 258 11.32 -25.35 -18.23
C HIS A 258 12.05 -23.99 -18.26
N PRO A 259 11.45 -22.92 -17.74
CA PRO A 259 11.99 -21.57 -17.86
C PRO A 259 13.32 -21.41 -17.13
N TYR A 260 14.29 -20.76 -17.78
CA TYR A 260 15.51 -20.28 -17.11
C TYR A 260 15.20 -19.12 -16.17
N ALA A 261 14.28 -18.24 -16.57
CA ALA A 261 13.67 -17.17 -15.79
C ALA A 261 12.21 -17.03 -16.26
N ALA A 262 11.32 -16.45 -15.45
CA ALA A 262 9.93 -16.24 -15.86
C ALA A 262 9.35 -14.98 -15.21
N LEU A 263 8.77 -14.10 -16.05
CA LEU A 263 7.92 -13.03 -15.58
C LEU A 263 6.51 -13.58 -15.29
N GLN A 264 5.94 -13.22 -14.16
CA GLN A 264 4.53 -13.48 -13.87
C GLN A 264 3.71 -12.22 -14.14
N LEU A 265 2.58 -12.40 -14.81
CA LEU A 265 1.57 -11.37 -15.00
C LEU A 265 0.37 -11.70 -14.12
N ARG A 266 -0.12 -10.71 -13.37
CA ARG A 266 -1.29 -10.84 -12.50
C ARG A 266 -2.45 -10.05 -13.05
N GLN A 267 -3.65 -10.64 -13.02
CA GLN A 267 -4.87 -9.98 -13.42
C GLN A 267 -5.09 -8.69 -12.65
N ASP A 268 -5.37 -7.59 -13.36
CA ASP A 268 -5.55 -6.24 -12.79
C ASP A 268 -7.03 -5.79 -12.80
N THR A 269 -7.86 -6.36 -13.66
CA THR A 269 -9.28 -6.01 -13.83
C THR A 269 -10.19 -7.22 -13.64
N ALA A 270 -11.44 -7.02 -13.22
CA ALA A 270 -12.44 -8.09 -13.07
C ALA A 270 -12.72 -8.82 -14.40
N LEU A 271 -12.67 -8.10 -15.53
CA LEU A 271 -12.87 -8.66 -16.87
C LEU A 271 -11.71 -9.57 -17.32
N GLY A 272 -10.54 -9.49 -16.66
CA GLY A 272 -9.35 -10.25 -17.03
C GLY A 272 -8.75 -9.84 -18.37
N ASP A 273 -8.94 -8.60 -18.78
CA ASP A 273 -8.45 -8.01 -20.01
C ASP A 273 -7.13 -7.24 -19.84
N CYS A 274 -6.73 -6.93 -18.60
CA CYS A 274 -5.50 -6.23 -18.26
C CYS A 274 -4.69 -6.99 -17.21
N TYR A 275 -3.36 -6.96 -17.35
CA TYR A 275 -2.43 -7.69 -16.50
C TYR A 275 -1.25 -6.84 -16.06
N ASN A 276 -0.95 -6.86 -14.76
CA ASN A 276 0.17 -6.17 -14.14
C ASN A 276 1.44 -7.02 -14.22
N LEU A 277 2.58 -6.42 -14.58
CA LEU A 277 3.90 -7.06 -14.58
C LEU A 277 4.41 -7.17 -13.15
N VAL A 278 4.35 -8.36 -12.55
CA VAL A 278 4.67 -8.57 -11.13
C VAL A 278 6.16 -8.32 -10.85
N GLY A 279 6.44 -7.38 -9.94
CA GLY A 279 7.81 -7.06 -9.54
C GLY A 279 8.58 -6.20 -10.54
N PHE A 280 7.91 -5.59 -11.50
CA PHE A 280 8.50 -4.74 -12.54
C PHE A 280 8.27 -3.24 -12.30
N GLN A 281 8.32 -2.82 -11.05
CA GLN A 281 8.45 -1.40 -10.73
C GLN A 281 9.67 -0.84 -11.44
N THR A 282 9.55 0.34 -12.06
CA THR A 282 10.63 0.86 -12.91
C THR A 282 10.69 2.38 -12.96
N ASN A 283 11.91 2.89 -13.08
CA ASN A 283 12.23 4.30 -13.40
C ASN A 283 12.70 4.49 -14.85
N LEU A 284 12.49 3.50 -15.73
CA LEU A 284 12.82 3.67 -17.14
C LEU A 284 11.89 4.71 -17.79
N THR A 285 12.43 5.44 -18.78
CA THR A 285 11.57 6.30 -19.63
C THR A 285 10.53 5.45 -20.37
N TYR A 286 9.36 5.99 -20.69
CA TYR A 286 8.28 5.25 -21.37
C TYR A 286 8.73 4.57 -22.68
N PRO A 287 9.54 5.23 -23.55
CA PRO A 287 10.07 4.56 -24.74
C PRO A 287 10.96 3.36 -24.40
N GLU A 288 11.76 3.44 -23.33
CA GLU A 288 12.61 2.33 -22.90
C GLU A 288 11.80 1.21 -22.25
N GLN A 289 10.78 1.52 -21.50
CA GLN A 289 9.86 0.50 -20.98
C GLN A 289 9.25 -0.30 -22.14
N LYS A 290 8.71 0.39 -23.16
CA LYS A 290 8.18 -0.27 -24.35
C LYS A 290 9.24 -1.12 -25.06
N ARG A 291 10.44 -0.57 -25.30
CA ARG A 291 11.52 -1.26 -26.00
C ARG A 291 12.02 -2.51 -25.25
N VAL A 292 12.35 -2.34 -23.97
CA VAL A 292 12.98 -3.41 -23.18
C VAL A 292 11.95 -4.46 -22.78
N PHE A 293 10.76 -4.06 -22.35
CA PHE A 293 9.76 -5.03 -21.89
C PHE A 293 9.10 -5.80 -23.05
N SER A 294 9.14 -5.27 -24.29
CA SER A 294 8.77 -6.04 -25.48
C SER A 294 9.81 -7.11 -25.88
N MET A 295 10.97 -7.18 -25.21
CA MET A 295 11.91 -8.30 -25.36
C MET A 295 11.52 -9.53 -24.51
N ILE A 296 10.55 -9.38 -23.62
CA ILE A 296 10.06 -10.47 -22.78
C ILE A 296 9.25 -11.43 -23.67
N PRO A 297 9.60 -12.74 -23.71
CA PRO A 297 8.86 -13.71 -24.52
C PRO A 297 7.37 -13.72 -24.21
N GLY A 298 6.56 -13.54 -25.23
CA GLY A 298 5.11 -13.41 -25.12
C GLY A 298 4.61 -11.97 -24.97
N LEU A 299 5.49 -10.96 -24.82
CA LEU A 299 5.12 -9.54 -24.73
C LEU A 299 5.61 -8.69 -25.91
N GLU A 300 6.07 -9.33 -26.99
CA GLU A 300 6.64 -8.62 -28.14
C GLU A 300 5.66 -7.63 -28.79
N ASN A 301 4.38 -7.95 -28.75
CA ASN A 301 3.30 -7.13 -29.29
C ASN A 301 2.37 -6.56 -28.19
N ALA A 302 2.82 -6.59 -26.93
CA ALA A 302 1.99 -6.13 -25.83
C ALA A 302 1.65 -4.63 -25.93
N GLU A 303 0.37 -4.33 -25.73
CA GLU A 303 -0.11 -2.96 -25.60
C GLU A 303 -0.05 -2.54 -24.13
N PHE A 304 0.79 -1.54 -23.81
CA PHE A 304 0.90 -0.97 -22.47
C PHE A 304 -0.25 -0.01 -22.21
N VAL A 305 -1.18 -0.38 -21.34
CA VAL A 305 -2.27 0.48 -20.87
C VAL A 305 -1.74 1.52 -19.90
N ARG A 306 -0.76 1.10 -19.08
CA ARG A 306 -0.09 1.95 -18.10
C ARG A 306 1.39 1.67 -18.08
N TYR A 307 2.20 2.71 -18.09
CA TYR A 307 3.63 2.62 -17.85
C TYR A 307 3.95 2.73 -16.37
N GLY A 308 5.08 2.15 -15.97
CA GLY A 308 5.64 2.36 -14.65
C GLY A 308 6.07 3.82 -14.48
N LEU A 309 5.87 4.35 -13.27
CA LEU A 309 6.22 5.72 -12.91
C LEU A 309 6.92 5.74 -11.57
N MET A 310 8.02 6.51 -11.49
CA MET A 310 8.70 6.81 -10.25
C MET A 310 8.02 7.99 -9.57
N HIS A 311 7.83 7.91 -8.26
CA HIS A 311 7.35 9.00 -7.43
C HIS A 311 8.11 9.06 -6.12
N ARG A 312 8.15 10.26 -5.54
CA ARG A 312 8.77 10.51 -4.24
C ARG A 312 7.74 10.26 -3.15
N ASN A 313 8.05 9.37 -2.23
CA ASN A 313 7.22 9.10 -1.06
C ASN A 313 7.76 9.86 0.16
N SER A 314 6.91 10.61 0.82
CA SER A 314 7.23 11.33 2.05
C SER A 314 6.77 10.56 3.28
N TYR A 315 7.56 10.60 4.35
CA TYR A 315 7.21 10.04 5.66
C TYR A 315 7.85 10.86 6.79
N LEU A 316 7.32 10.73 7.98
CA LEU A 316 7.78 11.43 9.16
C LEU A 316 8.76 10.58 9.98
N ASP A 317 9.67 11.22 10.69
CA ASP A 317 10.43 10.61 11.78
C ASP A 317 9.51 10.44 13.00
N SER A 318 8.59 9.50 12.89
CA SER A 318 7.52 9.30 13.85
C SER A 318 7.99 9.08 15.29
N PRO A 319 9.11 8.36 15.53
CA PRO A 319 9.65 8.25 16.90
C PRO A 319 9.94 9.57 17.58
N ARG A 320 10.24 10.62 16.78
CA ARG A 320 10.61 11.96 17.31
C ARG A 320 9.46 12.93 17.36
N CYS A 321 8.47 12.78 16.51
CA CYS A 321 7.45 13.82 16.31
C CYS A 321 6.06 13.41 16.73
N LEU A 322 5.79 12.12 16.93
CA LEU A 322 4.48 11.64 17.34
C LEU A 322 4.43 11.19 18.79
N ASN A 323 3.26 11.32 19.37
CA ASN A 323 2.88 10.72 20.64
C ASN A 323 2.46 9.25 20.43
N PRO A 324 2.34 8.43 21.48
CA PRO A 324 1.85 7.06 21.39
C PRO A 324 0.46 6.92 20.74
N ASP A 325 -0.37 7.96 20.82
CA ASP A 325 -1.70 8.03 20.21
C ASP A 325 -1.69 8.48 18.73
N LEU A 326 -0.52 8.55 18.09
CA LEU A 326 -0.29 9.03 16.73
C LEU A 326 -0.52 10.54 16.54
N SER A 327 -0.79 11.32 17.57
CA SER A 327 -0.88 12.78 17.44
C SER A 327 0.50 13.42 17.39
N PHE A 328 0.65 14.57 16.73
CA PHE A 328 1.87 15.36 16.83
C PHE A 328 2.15 15.80 18.27
N GLN A 329 3.40 15.69 18.70
CA GLN A 329 3.80 16.17 20.05
C GLN A 329 3.56 17.67 20.23
N LYS A 330 3.81 18.46 19.18
CA LYS A 330 3.65 19.93 19.21
C LYS A 330 2.24 20.40 18.83
N LEU A 331 1.42 19.53 18.22
CA LEU A 331 0.04 19.85 17.82
C LEU A 331 -0.86 18.64 18.11
N PRO A 332 -1.19 18.41 19.40
CA PRO A 332 -1.77 17.15 19.85
C PRO A 332 -3.24 16.89 19.41
N ASN A 333 -3.88 17.83 18.75
CA ASN A 333 -5.19 17.65 18.13
C ASN A 333 -5.12 17.20 16.66
N VAL A 334 -3.91 17.02 16.10
CA VAL A 334 -3.70 16.50 14.74
C VAL A 334 -3.03 15.12 14.84
N PHE A 335 -3.74 14.10 14.34
CA PHE A 335 -3.33 12.71 14.33
C PHE A 335 -2.81 12.34 12.94
N VAL A 336 -1.72 11.60 12.87
CA VAL A 336 -1.12 11.18 11.60
C VAL A 336 -1.52 9.74 11.29
N ALA A 337 -2.02 9.50 10.09
CA ALA A 337 -2.48 8.20 9.64
C ALA A 337 -1.83 7.77 8.31
N GLY A 338 -1.70 6.48 8.13
CA GLY A 338 -1.21 5.88 6.89
C GLY A 338 0.28 6.05 6.67
N GLN A 339 0.69 5.98 5.41
CA GLN A 339 2.11 5.87 5.03
C GLN A 339 2.96 7.06 5.50
N LEU A 340 2.36 8.24 5.64
CA LEU A 340 3.05 9.41 6.19
C LEU A 340 3.59 9.16 7.61
N SER A 341 2.95 8.30 8.40
CA SER A 341 3.43 7.90 9.74
C SER A 341 4.62 6.95 9.74
N GLY A 342 5.08 6.48 8.58
CA GLY A 342 6.17 5.51 8.48
C GLY A 342 5.73 4.04 8.43
N VAL A 343 4.42 3.75 8.36
CA VAL A 343 3.97 2.42 7.94
C VAL A 343 4.08 2.31 6.41
N GLU A 344 4.43 1.13 5.89
CA GLU A 344 4.60 0.92 4.46
C GLU A 344 3.66 -0.17 3.93
N GLY A 345 2.79 0.22 3.02
CA GLY A 345 1.84 -0.67 2.33
C GLY A 345 0.38 -0.28 2.53
N TYR A 346 -0.48 -0.85 1.68
CA TYR A 346 -1.91 -0.50 1.63
C TYR A 346 -2.67 -0.90 2.89
N THR A 347 -2.54 -2.16 3.32
CA THR A 347 -3.23 -2.67 4.51
C THR A 347 -2.67 -2.06 5.79
N GLU A 348 -1.37 -1.80 5.83
CA GLU A 348 -0.70 -1.12 6.93
C GLU A 348 -1.22 0.32 7.08
N SER A 349 -1.35 1.03 5.97
CA SER A 349 -1.90 2.40 5.95
C SER A 349 -3.36 2.43 6.38
N ALA A 350 -4.17 1.51 5.87
CA ALA A 350 -5.57 1.37 6.22
C ALA A 350 -5.74 1.06 7.73
N ALA A 351 -5.03 0.07 8.25
CA ALA A 351 -5.06 -0.27 9.69
C ALA A 351 -4.64 0.92 10.57
N CYS A 352 -3.60 1.66 10.17
CA CYS A 352 -3.17 2.88 10.86
C CYS A 352 -4.28 3.94 10.86
N GLY A 353 -5.05 4.06 9.77
CA GLY A 353 -6.21 4.96 9.67
C GLY A 353 -7.30 4.66 10.68
N ILE A 354 -7.64 3.37 10.88
CA ILE A 354 -8.60 2.93 11.91
C ILE A 354 -8.11 3.36 13.31
N ILE A 355 -6.85 3.08 13.62
CA ILE A 355 -6.31 3.39 14.95
C ILE A 355 -6.20 4.90 15.19
N ALA A 356 -5.81 5.68 14.20
CA ALA A 356 -5.79 7.14 14.32
C ALA A 356 -7.19 7.72 14.60
N ALA A 357 -8.23 7.18 13.95
CA ALA A 357 -9.60 7.59 14.19
C ALA A 357 -10.10 7.22 15.61
N ILE A 358 -9.79 6.01 16.07
CA ILE A 358 -10.09 5.58 17.46
C ILE A 358 -9.41 6.53 18.46
N ASN A 359 -8.15 6.85 18.26
CA ASN A 359 -7.40 7.71 19.17
C ASN A 359 -7.91 9.17 19.13
N ALA A 360 -8.25 9.68 17.95
CA ALA A 360 -8.84 11.00 17.79
C ALA A 360 -10.20 11.11 18.48
N GLU A 361 -11.07 10.10 18.33
CA GLU A 361 -12.36 10.02 19.01
C GLU A 361 -12.18 10.01 20.53
N ARG A 362 -11.36 9.10 21.05
CA ARG A 362 -11.14 8.99 22.50
C ARG A 362 -10.62 10.29 23.11
N LYS A 363 -9.71 10.96 22.41
CA LYS A 363 -9.19 12.25 22.85
C LYS A 363 -10.24 13.36 22.81
N ALA A 364 -11.06 13.42 21.75
CA ALA A 364 -12.15 14.38 21.64
C ALA A 364 -13.22 14.21 22.73
N LEU A 365 -13.40 12.97 23.20
CA LEU A 365 -14.32 12.63 24.30
C LEU A 365 -13.66 12.77 25.69
N GLY A 366 -12.36 13.10 25.78
CA GLY A 366 -11.62 13.14 27.04
C GLY A 366 -11.37 11.77 27.66
N LEU A 367 -11.45 10.69 26.88
CA LEU A 367 -11.21 9.33 27.30
C LEU A 367 -9.69 9.01 27.30
N PRO A 368 -9.23 8.11 28.17
CA PRO A 368 -7.81 7.74 28.19
C PRO A 368 -7.39 7.00 26.92
N PHE A 369 -6.15 7.21 26.50
CA PHE A 369 -5.51 6.41 25.45
C PHE A 369 -5.45 4.94 25.84
N ILE A 370 -5.76 4.05 24.89
CA ILE A 370 -5.59 2.59 25.05
C ILE A 370 -4.66 2.11 23.94
N GLU A 371 -3.53 1.58 24.35
CA GLU A 371 -2.53 1.04 23.40
C GLU A 371 -3.05 -0.21 22.69
N VAL A 372 -2.80 -0.28 21.38
CA VAL A 372 -3.06 -1.51 20.59
C VAL A 372 -2.11 -2.61 21.08
N PRO A 373 -2.59 -3.82 21.37
CA PRO A 373 -1.74 -4.89 21.87
C PRO A 373 -0.59 -5.19 20.90
N THR A 374 0.63 -5.14 21.39
CA THR A 374 1.85 -5.40 20.59
C THR A 374 2.01 -6.87 20.18
N THR A 375 1.14 -7.72 20.65
CA THR A 375 0.93 -9.10 20.23
C THR A 375 0.17 -9.20 18.89
N THR A 376 -0.44 -8.12 18.42
CA THR A 376 -1.08 -8.03 17.11
C THR A 376 -0.13 -7.45 16.08
N VAL A 377 -0.33 -7.73 14.79
CA VAL A 377 0.50 -7.17 13.71
C VAL A 377 0.37 -5.65 13.67
N THR A 378 -0.85 -5.15 13.78
CA THR A 378 -1.13 -3.70 13.83
C THR A 378 -0.42 -3.04 15.01
N GLY A 379 -0.53 -3.59 16.21
CA GLY A 379 0.11 -3.02 17.40
C GLY A 379 1.64 -3.10 17.37
N ALA A 380 2.22 -4.22 16.91
CA ALA A 380 3.66 -4.38 16.75
C ALA A 380 4.24 -3.39 15.74
N LEU A 381 3.53 -3.17 14.62
CA LEU A 381 3.92 -2.20 13.60
C LEU A 381 3.88 -0.76 14.13
N LEU A 382 2.80 -0.39 14.83
CA LEU A 382 2.67 0.94 15.44
C LEU A 382 3.75 1.17 16.51
N ARG A 383 4.03 0.17 17.35
CA ARG A 383 5.15 0.25 18.29
C ARG A 383 6.47 0.51 17.57
N TYR A 384 6.76 -0.22 16.47
CA TYR A 384 7.98 -0.01 15.71
C TYR A 384 8.10 1.43 15.23
N ILE A 385 7.08 1.98 14.55
CA ILE A 385 7.15 3.35 14.00
C ILE A 385 7.23 4.43 15.08
N LEU A 386 6.86 4.13 16.32
CA LEU A 386 6.90 5.09 17.43
C LEU A 386 8.14 4.96 18.31
N THR A 387 8.86 3.82 18.24
CA THR A 387 9.97 3.53 19.17
C THR A 387 11.27 3.11 18.49
N ALA A 388 11.30 3.04 17.16
CA ALA A 388 12.51 2.67 16.43
C ALA A 388 13.66 3.64 16.73
N PRO A 389 14.93 3.15 16.80
CA PRO A 389 16.08 4.02 17.04
C PRO A 389 16.26 5.04 15.93
N GLU A 390 16.57 6.28 16.29
CA GLU A 390 16.68 7.45 15.39
C GLU A 390 17.53 7.20 14.14
N LYS A 391 18.68 6.53 14.28
CA LYS A 391 19.64 6.32 13.19
C LYS A 391 19.26 5.20 12.23
N SER A 392 18.23 4.41 12.57
CA SER A 392 17.82 3.23 11.82
C SER A 392 16.33 3.21 11.47
N PHE A 393 15.61 4.31 11.74
CA PHE A 393 14.20 4.39 11.38
C PHE A 393 14.03 4.46 9.86
N SER A 394 13.24 3.55 9.35
CA SER A 394 12.78 3.51 7.96
C SER A 394 11.34 3.00 7.94
N PRO A 395 10.55 3.32 6.92
CA PRO A 395 9.20 2.77 6.79
C PRO A 395 9.18 1.25 6.92
N MET A 396 8.12 0.72 7.54
CA MET A 396 8.02 -0.69 7.88
C MET A 396 6.66 -1.25 7.43
N ASN A 397 6.71 -2.43 6.82
CA ASN A 397 5.51 -3.20 6.49
C ASN A 397 5.21 -4.29 7.51
N ALA A 398 4.02 -4.87 7.42
CA ALA A 398 3.62 -6.04 8.20
C ALA A 398 4.50 -7.25 7.86
N ASN A 399 5.31 -7.69 8.79
CA ASN A 399 6.19 -8.85 8.63
C ASN A 399 6.49 -9.55 9.96
N TRP A 400 6.95 -10.80 9.90
CA TRP A 400 7.22 -11.61 11.09
C TRP A 400 8.47 -11.18 11.86
N ALA A 401 9.33 -10.33 11.33
CA ALA A 401 10.47 -9.77 12.07
C ALA A 401 10.01 -8.87 13.23
N LEU A 402 8.77 -8.38 13.22
CA LEU A 402 8.15 -7.69 14.35
C LEU A 402 7.91 -8.62 15.56
N PHE A 403 7.99 -9.94 15.35
CA PHE A 403 7.74 -11.01 16.35
C PHE A 403 8.92 -11.98 16.42
N PRO A 404 10.08 -11.57 16.95
CA PRO A 404 11.30 -12.35 16.88
C PRO A 404 11.22 -13.71 17.61
N ASN A 405 10.25 -13.89 18.49
CA ASN A 405 10.07 -15.12 19.29
C ASN A 405 9.01 -16.07 18.69
N VAL A 406 8.47 -15.79 17.50
CA VAL A 406 7.43 -16.62 16.86
C VAL A 406 8.03 -17.44 15.73
N ASP A 407 8.23 -18.73 15.98
CA ASP A 407 8.72 -19.66 14.99
C ASP A 407 7.73 -19.88 13.84
N LYS A 408 8.24 -20.19 12.64
CA LYS A 408 7.43 -20.41 11.45
C LYS A 408 6.29 -21.41 11.64
N LYS A 409 6.54 -22.47 12.42
CA LYS A 409 5.55 -23.54 12.71
C LYS A 409 4.44 -23.10 13.66
N GLN A 410 4.66 -22.04 14.42
CA GLN A 410 3.72 -21.54 15.44
C GLN A 410 2.85 -20.40 14.91
N ARG A 411 3.06 -19.92 13.67
CA ARG A 411 2.41 -18.72 13.15
C ARG A 411 0.90 -18.82 13.06
N GLU A 412 0.35 -19.97 12.72
CA GLU A 412 -1.09 -20.18 12.65
C GLU A 412 -1.76 -20.21 14.02
N GLU A 413 -1.11 -20.83 15.00
CA GLU A 413 -1.55 -20.81 16.39
C GLU A 413 -1.47 -19.39 16.96
N TYR A 414 -0.34 -18.71 16.72
CA TYR A 414 -0.15 -17.33 17.13
C TYR A 414 -1.18 -16.39 16.50
N ALA A 415 -1.56 -16.62 15.25
CA ALA A 415 -2.58 -15.83 14.58
C ALA A 415 -3.93 -15.87 15.33
N SER A 416 -4.35 -17.03 15.80
CA SER A 416 -5.58 -17.17 16.59
C SER A 416 -5.52 -16.36 17.89
N PHE A 417 -4.38 -16.36 18.56
CA PHE A 417 -4.15 -15.55 19.75
C PHE A 417 -4.20 -14.04 19.42
N ALA A 418 -3.45 -13.59 18.40
CA ALA A 418 -3.41 -12.20 18.00
C ALA A 418 -4.82 -11.67 17.60
N LEU A 419 -5.63 -12.50 16.94
CA LEU A 419 -7.01 -12.16 16.59
C LEU A 419 -7.91 -12.00 17.82
N SER A 420 -7.71 -12.79 18.86
CA SER A 420 -8.45 -12.61 20.13
C SER A 420 -8.05 -11.33 20.86
N GLU A 421 -6.78 -10.97 20.79
CA GLU A 421 -6.24 -9.74 21.39
C GLU A 421 -6.80 -8.47 20.69
N ILE A 422 -6.82 -8.46 19.35
CA ILE A 422 -7.36 -7.29 18.61
C ILE A 422 -8.88 -7.16 18.80
N GLU A 423 -9.61 -8.27 18.87
CA GLU A 423 -11.05 -8.27 19.14
C GLU A 423 -11.35 -7.72 20.54
N SER A 424 -10.57 -8.14 21.53
CA SER A 424 -10.67 -7.64 22.91
C SER A 424 -10.31 -6.14 22.98
N TYR A 425 -9.28 -5.71 22.27
CA TYR A 425 -8.92 -4.30 22.15
C TYR A 425 -10.07 -3.49 21.54
N TYR A 426 -10.58 -3.95 20.39
CA TYR A 426 -11.63 -3.22 19.67
C TYR A 426 -12.93 -3.11 20.48
N LYS A 427 -13.26 -4.12 21.27
CA LYS A 427 -14.37 -4.06 22.21
C LYS A 427 -14.14 -2.99 23.27
N ARG A 428 -12.97 -3.00 23.94
CA ARG A 428 -12.63 -2.01 24.99
C ARG A 428 -12.63 -0.57 24.53
N VAL A 429 -12.21 -0.29 23.29
CA VAL A 429 -12.17 1.09 22.78
C VAL A 429 -13.55 1.59 22.36
N ASN A 430 -14.53 0.69 22.19
CA ASN A 430 -15.91 1.02 21.83
C ASN A 430 -16.89 0.97 23.03
N GLU A 431 -16.44 0.52 24.19
CA GLU A 431 -17.14 0.65 25.48
C GLU A 431 -16.94 2.05 26.08
#